data_f04e033318b547e8f937ff1b205bd9ee
#
_entry.id   f04e033318b547e8f937ff1b205bd9ee
#
_cell.length_a   1.000
_cell.length_b   1.000
_cell.length_c   1.000
_cell.angle_alpha   90.00
_cell.angle_beta   90.00
_cell.angle_gamma   90.00
#
_symmetry.space_group_name_H-M   'P 1'
#
loop_
_entity.id
_entity.type
_entity.pdbx_description
1 polymer ?
#
loop_
_entity_poly.entity_id
_entity_poly.type
_entity_poly.pdbx_seq_one_letter_code
_entity_poly.pdbx_strand_id
1 'polypeptide(L)'
;MHINLHKNARTTPAIRRELQASTEPTKVLARRYHLSPITVRKWRTRVAVEDASHRPHTLHATLSPAQEVLVVELRRLLLLPLDDLLAVTHEFINDQVSRSGLDRCLRRHGVSRLADLVPREAPEITPPKAFKDYEPGFVHVDVKYLPQMPDEDSRQYLFAAIDRASRWVYVEILPTKSADHASAFLKRLIKAAPFTITTVLTDNGKEFSDRFCATGQREPTGRHAFDQVCSRHDITHRLIKPRHPQTNGMIERFNGRISEVLATTRFRSGEHLHDTLTRYVKLYNQHIPQRALKHVSPIECLKIWYRERPELFNKRPYNLPGLDM
;
A
#
# COMPACT_ATOMS: atom_id res chain seq x y z
N MET A 1 37.66 8.77 7.54
CA MET A 1 37.17 7.44 7.11
C MET A 1 37.43 6.48 8.25
N HIS A 2 36.38 6.00 8.97
CA HIS A 2 36.56 5.03 10.04
C HIS A 2 36.64 3.63 9.41
N ILE A 3 37.82 3.02 9.48
CA ILE A 3 38.03 1.65 9.03
C ILE A 3 37.61 0.74 10.17
N ASN A 4 36.44 0.12 10.09
CA ASN A 4 36.02 -0.92 11.03
C ASN A 4 36.74 -2.23 10.68
N LEU A 5 37.91 -2.43 11.28
CA LEU A 5 38.61 -3.70 11.17
C LEU A 5 37.93 -4.74 12.05
N HIS A 6 37.72 -5.95 11.50
CA HIS A 6 37.31 -7.09 12.31
C HIS A 6 38.31 -7.35 13.42
N LYS A 7 37.88 -7.67 14.65
CA LYS A 7 38.75 -7.90 15.83
C LYS A 7 39.87 -8.91 15.58
N ASN A 8 39.71 -9.81 14.62
CA ASN A 8 40.70 -10.82 14.24
C ASN A 8 41.50 -10.44 12.97
N ALA A 9 41.39 -9.19 12.51
CA ALA A 9 42.15 -8.74 11.34
C ALA A 9 43.64 -8.69 11.67
N ARG A 10 44.43 -9.54 11.01
CA ARG A 10 45.91 -9.61 11.19
C ARG A 10 46.67 -8.65 10.29
N THR A 11 46.04 -8.06 9.30
CA THR A 11 46.63 -7.08 8.41
C THR A 11 45.85 -5.77 8.45
N THR A 12 46.53 -4.71 8.86
CA THR A 12 45.98 -3.34 8.77
C THR A 12 46.44 -2.71 7.44
N PRO A 13 45.77 -1.60 6.96
CA PRO A 13 46.25 -0.87 5.79
C PRO A 13 47.73 -0.40 5.91
N ALA A 14 48.19 -0.10 7.13
CA ALA A 14 49.60 0.27 7.37
C ALA A 14 50.54 -0.90 7.10
N ILE A 15 50.27 -2.08 7.69
CA ILE A 15 51.02 -3.30 7.45
C ILE A 15 51.00 -3.68 5.96
N ARG A 16 49.86 -3.55 5.28
CA ARG A 16 49.72 -3.85 3.84
C ARG A 16 50.61 -2.95 2.98
N ARG A 17 50.69 -1.63 3.29
CA ARG A 17 51.58 -0.68 2.61
C ARG A 17 53.02 -1.06 2.83
N GLU A 18 53.40 -1.42 4.07
CA GLU A 18 54.75 -1.85 4.39
C GLU A 18 55.15 -3.14 3.65
N LEU A 19 54.24 -4.12 3.57
CA LEU A 19 54.46 -5.34 2.80
C LEU A 19 54.66 -5.05 1.29
N GLN A 20 53.94 -4.03 0.75
CA GLN A 20 54.09 -3.61 -0.65
C GLN A 20 55.43 -2.92 -0.91
N ALA A 21 55.86 -2.06 0.02
CA ALA A 21 57.11 -1.27 -0.11
C ALA A 21 58.38 -2.06 0.25
N SER A 22 58.26 -3.15 1.01
CA SER A 22 59.42 -3.87 1.53
C SER A 22 60.10 -4.75 0.47
N THR A 23 61.41 -4.71 0.41
CA THR A 23 62.27 -5.58 -0.41
C THR A 23 62.71 -6.86 0.33
N GLU A 24 62.42 -6.99 1.62
CA GLU A 24 62.82 -8.14 2.43
C GLU A 24 62.21 -9.46 1.95
N PRO A 25 62.87 -10.59 2.18
CA PRO A 25 62.34 -11.90 1.82
C PRO A 25 60.96 -12.18 2.44
N THR A 26 60.04 -12.79 1.67
CA THR A 26 58.70 -13.14 2.10
C THR A 26 58.64 -13.90 3.44
N LYS A 27 59.60 -14.79 3.69
CA LYS A 27 59.69 -15.57 4.94
C LYS A 27 59.99 -14.70 6.16
N VAL A 28 60.77 -13.65 6.00
CA VAL A 28 61.13 -12.70 7.08
C VAL A 28 59.91 -11.87 7.46
N LEU A 29 59.24 -11.29 6.47
CA LEU A 29 57.99 -10.50 6.68
C LEU A 29 56.87 -11.37 7.26
N ALA A 30 56.75 -12.63 6.82
CA ALA A 30 55.77 -13.55 7.36
C ALA A 30 55.95 -13.82 8.84
N ARG A 31 57.24 -13.98 9.30
CA ARG A 31 57.56 -14.12 10.72
C ARG A 31 57.32 -12.84 11.51
N ARG A 32 57.81 -11.68 10.98
CA ARG A 32 57.69 -10.37 11.64
C ARG A 32 56.22 -10.01 11.95
N TYR A 33 55.29 -10.23 10.99
CA TYR A 33 53.87 -9.87 11.14
C TYR A 33 52.99 -11.04 11.53
N HIS A 34 53.54 -12.20 11.86
CA HIS A 34 52.79 -13.43 12.16
C HIS A 34 51.75 -13.78 11.07
N LEU A 35 52.16 -13.64 9.80
CA LEU A 35 51.31 -13.90 8.62
C LEU A 35 51.81 -15.17 7.89
N SER A 36 50.91 -15.77 7.12
CA SER A 36 51.33 -16.81 6.19
C SER A 36 52.11 -16.20 5.01
N PRO A 37 53.11 -16.94 4.45
CA PRO A 37 53.81 -16.48 3.26
C PRO A 37 52.90 -16.20 2.07
N ILE A 38 51.79 -16.91 1.97
CA ILE A 38 50.75 -16.68 0.95
C ILE A 38 50.09 -15.30 1.13
N THR A 39 49.78 -14.93 2.36
CA THR A 39 49.21 -13.60 2.69
C THR A 39 50.20 -12.48 2.34
N VAL A 40 51.46 -12.64 2.64
CA VAL A 40 52.49 -11.66 2.28
C VAL A 40 52.61 -11.50 0.76
N ARG A 41 52.66 -12.60 0.00
CA ARG A 41 52.70 -12.56 -1.47
C ARG A 41 51.44 -11.89 -2.04
N LYS A 42 50.26 -12.26 -1.52
CA LYS A 42 49.01 -11.65 -1.91
C LYS A 42 49.03 -10.12 -1.79
N TRP A 43 49.51 -9.59 -0.68
CA TRP A 43 49.58 -8.15 -0.47
C TRP A 43 50.66 -7.44 -1.26
N ARG A 44 51.78 -8.12 -1.54
CA ARG A 44 52.82 -7.59 -2.41
C ARG A 44 52.42 -7.41 -3.86
N THR A 45 51.57 -8.30 -4.36
CA THR A 45 51.08 -8.24 -5.79
C THR A 45 49.86 -7.34 -5.96
N ARG A 46 49.17 -6.95 -4.90
CA ARG A 46 48.04 -6.05 -4.96
C ARG A 46 48.47 -4.59 -5.04
N VAL A 47 47.77 -3.80 -5.89
CA VAL A 47 47.99 -2.36 -5.97
C VAL A 47 47.26 -1.64 -4.82
N ALA A 48 46.03 -2.04 -4.48
CA ALA A 48 45.23 -1.43 -3.44
C ALA A 48 45.44 -2.09 -2.09
N VAL A 49 45.49 -1.32 -1.00
CA VAL A 49 45.59 -1.77 0.39
C VAL A 49 44.26 -2.10 1.03
N GLU A 50 43.14 -1.67 0.41
CA GLU A 50 41.78 -1.92 0.86
C GLU A 50 41.35 -3.37 0.59
N ASP A 51 40.37 -3.83 1.33
CA ASP A 51 39.75 -5.11 1.07
C ASP A 51 38.89 -5.06 -0.23
N ALA A 52 38.92 -6.13 -0.99
CA ALA A 52 38.03 -6.25 -2.16
C ALA A 52 36.58 -6.34 -1.72
N SER A 53 35.68 -5.91 -2.58
CA SER A 53 34.25 -6.05 -2.34
C SER A 53 33.88 -7.51 -2.05
N HIS A 54 33.11 -7.73 -0.99
CA HIS A 54 32.56 -9.04 -0.66
C HIS A 54 31.24 -9.36 -1.42
N ARG A 55 30.84 -8.48 -2.33
CA ARG A 55 29.65 -8.75 -3.17
C ARG A 55 29.93 -9.89 -4.14
N PRO A 56 29.03 -10.85 -4.27
CA PRO A 56 29.12 -11.88 -5.30
C PRO A 56 29.21 -11.26 -6.69
N HIS A 57 30.04 -11.79 -7.58
CA HIS A 57 30.11 -11.36 -8.97
C HIS A 57 28.85 -11.71 -9.74
N THR A 58 28.19 -12.81 -9.37
CA THR A 58 26.90 -13.24 -9.94
C THR A 58 25.85 -13.21 -8.85
N LEU A 59 24.77 -12.46 -9.09
CA LEU A 59 23.61 -12.42 -8.21
C LEU A 59 22.58 -13.45 -8.69
N HIS A 60 22.29 -14.45 -7.87
CA HIS A 60 21.16 -15.35 -8.11
C HIS A 60 19.88 -14.65 -7.67
N ALA A 61 19.14 -14.09 -8.65
CA ALA A 61 17.84 -13.48 -8.43
C ALA A 61 16.72 -14.48 -8.71
N THR A 62 15.63 -14.44 -7.95
CA THR A 62 14.44 -15.29 -8.20
C THR A 62 13.70 -14.83 -9.46
N LEU A 63 13.72 -13.51 -9.73
CA LEU A 63 13.16 -12.95 -10.96
C LEU A 63 14.15 -13.10 -12.11
N SER A 64 13.69 -13.51 -13.28
CA SER A 64 14.46 -13.43 -14.52
C SER A 64 14.66 -11.98 -14.96
N PRO A 65 15.63 -11.67 -15.84
CA PRO A 65 15.81 -10.30 -16.32
C PRO A 65 14.56 -9.68 -16.96
N ALA A 66 13.77 -10.46 -17.70
CA ALA A 66 12.52 -10.00 -18.29
C ALA A 66 11.45 -9.70 -17.22
N GLN A 67 11.36 -10.55 -16.18
CA GLN A 67 10.45 -10.32 -15.06
C GLN A 67 10.87 -9.11 -14.22
N GLU A 68 12.17 -8.86 -14.04
CA GLU A 68 12.65 -7.64 -13.35
C GLU A 68 12.24 -6.37 -14.11
N VAL A 69 12.38 -6.35 -15.43
CA VAL A 69 11.94 -5.21 -16.26
C VAL A 69 10.44 -4.97 -16.09
N LEU A 70 9.64 -6.03 -16.18
CA LEU A 70 8.18 -5.92 -16.02
C LEU A 70 7.79 -5.37 -14.63
N VAL A 71 8.37 -5.90 -13.56
CA VAL A 71 8.13 -5.44 -12.19
C VAL A 71 8.56 -3.97 -12.01
N VAL A 72 9.69 -3.57 -12.59
CA VAL A 72 10.18 -2.19 -12.52
C VAL A 72 9.25 -1.23 -13.26
N GLU A 73 8.75 -1.60 -14.44
CA GLU A 73 7.79 -0.80 -15.18
C GLU A 73 6.43 -0.71 -14.47
N LEU A 74 5.92 -1.81 -13.90
CA LEU A 74 4.72 -1.78 -13.06
C LEU A 74 4.90 -0.82 -11.86
N ARG A 75 6.09 -0.85 -11.21
CA ARG A 75 6.40 0.07 -10.11
C ARG A 75 6.38 1.53 -10.55
N ARG A 76 6.97 1.84 -11.73
CA ARG A 76 7.03 3.20 -12.28
C ARG A 76 5.68 3.71 -12.76
N LEU A 77 4.95 2.86 -13.48
CA LEU A 77 3.69 3.25 -14.12
C LEU A 77 2.53 3.33 -13.12
N LEU A 78 2.46 2.36 -12.20
CA LEU A 78 1.33 2.24 -11.28
C LEU A 78 1.64 2.77 -9.88
N LEU A 79 2.89 3.15 -9.58
CA LEU A 79 3.35 3.64 -8.28
C LEU A 79 2.90 2.76 -7.10
N LEU A 80 2.78 1.45 -7.32
CA LEU A 80 2.29 0.50 -6.32
C LEU A 80 3.22 0.46 -5.11
N PRO A 81 2.73 0.49 -3.87
CA PRO A 81 3.50 0.13 -2.68
C PRO A 81 4.14 -1.26 -2.81
N LEU A 82 5.21 -1.51 -2.04
CA LEU A 82 5.96 -2.78 -2.15
C LEU A 82 5.07 -4.01 -1.96
N ASP A 83 4.14 -3.96 -1.00
CA ASP A 83 3.28 -5.09 -0.67
C ASP A 83 2.20 -5.31 -1.74
N ASP A 84 1.69 -4.24 -2.34
CA ASP A 84 0.74 -4.30 -3.45
C ASP A 84 1.44 -4.83 -4.72
N LEU A 85 2.66 -4.35 -5.00
CA LEU A 85 3.46 -4.85 -6.11
C LEU A 85 3.85 -6.33 -5.92
N LEU A 86 4.11 -6.76 -4.68
CA LEU A 86 4.38 -8.17 -4.38
C LEU A 86 3.16 -9.04 -4.70
N ALA A 87 1.96 -8.60 -4.31
CA ALA A 87 0.73 -9.32 -4.61
C ALA A 87 0.51 -9.48 -6.12
N VAL A 88 0.68 -8.39 -6.89
CA VAL A 88 0.61 -8.44 -8.35
C VAL A 88 1.70 -9.32 -8.96
N THR A 89 2.92 -9.26 -8.40
CA THR A 89 4.02 -10.11 -8.87
C THR A 89 3.74 -11.59 -8.63
N HIS A 90 3.20 -11.95 -7.47
CA HIS A 90 2.85 -13.34 -7.15
C HIS A 90 1.74 -13.88 -8.05
N GLU A 91 0.72 -13.07 -8.32
CA GLU A 91 -0.43 -13.50 -9.09
C GLU A 91 -0.12 -13.65 -10.59
N PHE A 92 0.70 -12.75 -11.18
CA PHE A 92 0.82 -12.63 -12.63
C PHE A 92 2.22 -12.86 -13.20
N ILE A 93 3.27 -12.91 -12.37
CA ILE A 93 4.66 -12.92 -12.85
C ILE A 93 5.46 -14.07 -12.26
N ASN A 94 5.54 -14.17 -10.93
CA ASN A 94 6.34 -15.19 -10.24
C ASN A 94 5.95 -15.26 -8.76
N ASP A 95 5.32 -16.36 -8.36
CA ASP A 95 4.84 -16.64 -7.01
C ASP A 95 5.96 -16.97 -6.01
N GLN A 96 7.18 -17.27 -6.49
CA GLN A 96 8.32 -17.66 -5.66
C GLN A 96 9.15 -16.47 -5.17
N VAL A 97 8.87 -15.24 -5.65
CA VAL A 97 9.65 -14.08 -5.23
C VAL A 97 9.30 -13.66 -3.80
N SER A 98 10.29 -13.59 -2.93
CA SER A 98 10.08 -13.08 -1.58
C SER A 98 9.98 -11.54 -1.57
N ARG A 99 9.30 -10.99 -0.55
CA ARG A 99 9.23 -9.54 -0.32
C ARG A 99 10.61 -8.88 -0.32
N SER A 100 11.59 -9.50 0.35
CA SER A 100 12.97 -9.02 0.39
C SER A 100 13.68 -9.15 -0.95
N GLY A 101 13.33 -10.18 -1.74
CA GLY A 101 13.83 -10.36 -3.11
C GLY A 101 13.35 -9.24 -4.02
N LEU A 102 12.06 -8.93 -3.95
CA LEU A 102 11.44 -7.83 -4.69
C LEU A 102 12.03 -6.47 -4.30
N ASP A 103 12.17 -6.18 -3.00
CA ASP A 103 12.78 -4.93 -2.52
C ASP A 103 14.23 -4.75 -3.01
N ARG A 104 15.03 -5.84 -2.99
CA ARG A 104 16.40 -5.81 -3.56
C ARG A 104 16.40 -5.55 -5.06
N CYS A 105 15.45 -6.12 -5.80
CA CYS A 105 15.26 -5.83 -7.23
C CYS A 105 14.99 -4.33 -7.45
N LEU A 106 14.00 -3.77 -6.76
CA LEU A 106 13.64 -2.35 -6.86
C LEU A 106 14.81 -1.43 -6.49
N ARG A 107 15.61 -1.79 -5.48
CA ARG A 107 16.83 -1.03 -5.10
C ARG A 107 17.90 -1.07 -6.18
N ARG A 108 18.14 -2.21 -6.82
CA ARG A 108 19.09 -2.32 -7.93
C ARG A 108 18.73 -1.40 -9.09
N HIS A 109 17.42 -1.27 -9.37
CA HIS A 109 16.90 -0.43 -10.44
C HIS A 109 16.58 1.01 -10.03
N GLY A 110 16.89 1.43 -8.77
CA GLY A 110 16.71 2.79 -8.29
C GLY A 110 15.25 3.22 -8.09
N VAL A 111 14.31 2.28 -8.01
CA VAL A 111 12.86 2.53 -7.91
C VAL A 111 12.24 2.05 -6.59
N SER A 112 13.06 1.86 -5.56
CA SER A 112 12.59 1.35 -4.26
C SER A 112 11.73 2.35 -3.49
N ARG A 113 12.03 3.65 -3.59
CA ARG A 113 11.32 4.72 -2.88
C ARG A 113 10.30 5.37 -3.80
N LEU A 114 9.00 5.25 -3.48
CA LEU A 114 7.94 5.93 -4.23
C LEU A 114 8.09 7.45 -4.24
N ALA A 115 8.58 8.02 -3.13
CA ALA A 115 8.82 9.46 -3.03
C ALA A 115 9.84 10.01 -4.07
N ASP A 116 10.71 9.14 -4.61
CA ASP A 116 11.69 9.52 -5.62
C ASP A 116 11.11 9.41 -7.04
N LEU A 117 9.96 8.73 -7.19
CA LEU A 117 9.26 8.53 -8.46
C LEU A 117 8.11 9.54 -8.68
N VAL A 118 7.71 10.24 -7.62
CA VAL A 118 6.63 11.25 -7.64
C VAL A 118 7.23 12.64 -7.40
N PRO A 119 6.88 13.67 -8.20
CA PRO A 119 7.25 15.05 -7.90
C PRO A 119 6.72 15.48 -6.53
N ARG A 120 7.59 16.03 -5.69
CA ARG A 120 7.29 16.34 -4.30
C ARG A 120 6.38 17.55 -4.12
N GLU A 121 5.26 17.37 -3.44
CA GLU A 121 4.74 18.32 -2.46
C GLU A 121 4.61 17.58 -1.12
N ALA A 122 5.24 18.09 -0.06
CA ALA A 122 5.36 17.41 1.22
C ALA A 122 4.27 17.81 2.22
N PRO A 123 3.67 16.88 2.97
CA PRO A 123 3.10 17.17 4.28
C PRO A 123 3.71 16.36 5.42
N GLU A 124 3.66 16.95 6.63
CA GLU A 124 4.19 16.46 7.90
C GLU A 124 3.60 15.11 8.35
N ILE A 125 4.44 14.27 8.95
CA ILE A 125 4.07 12.94 9.44
C ILE A 125 3.94 12.98 10.97
N THR A 126 2.72 12.71 11.49
CA THR A 126 2.48 12.39 12.90
C THR A 126 2.35 10.87 13.11
N PRO A 127 2.86 10.30 14.23
CA PRO A 127 2.84 8.85 14.46
C PRO A 127 1.41 8.32 14.75
N PRO A 128 1.06 7.11 14.28
CA PRO A 128 -0.28 6.57 14.42
C PRO A 128 -0.57 6.04 15.82
N LYS A 129 -1.73 6.40 16.37
CA LYS A 129 -2.28 5.79 17.59
C LYS A 129 -2.77 4.36 17.30
N ALA A 130 -2.61 3.45 18.26
CA ALA A 130 -3.12 2.07 18.18
C ALA A 130 -4.65 2.04 17.94
N PHE A 131 -5.10 1.26 16.97
CA PHE A 131 -6.52 1.08 16.68
C PHE A 131 -7.13 0.03 17.61
N LYS A 132 -8.35 0.30 18.12
CA LYS A 132 -9.18 -0.73 18.76
C LYS A 132 -9.51 -1.82 17.75
N ASP A 133 -9.49 -3.07 18.18
CA ASP A 133 -10.02 -4.18 17.38
C ASP A 133 -11.54 -4.00 17.22
N TYR A 134 -12.00 -3.97 15.99
CA TYR A 134 -13.40 -3.85 15.62
C TYR A 134 -13.83 -5.08 14.86
N GLU A 135 -15.08 -5.50 15.09
CA GLU A 135 -15.72 -6.52 14.27
C GLU A 135 -16.20 -5.93 12.92
N PRO A 136 -16.34 -6.76 11.86
CA PRO A 136 -16.97 -6.33 10.61
C PRO A 136 -18.36 -5.72 10.85
N GLY A 137 -18.68 -4.66 10.10
CA GLY A 137 -19.97 -3.96 10.22
C GLY A 137 -19.86 -2.49 10.63
N PHE A 138 -18.65 -2.00 10.97
CA PHE A 138 -18.40 -0.58 11.14
C PHE A 138 -17.83 0.01 9.85
N VAL A 139 -18.64 0.70 9.08
CA VAL A 139 -18.30 1.18 7.73
C VAL A 139 -18.11 2.69 7.72
N HIS A 140 -17.00 3.15 7.13
CA HIS A 140 -16.78 4.56 6.82
C HIS A 140 -17.23 4.83 5.40
N VAL A 141 -17.95 5.92 5.18
CA VAL A 141 -18.41 6.36 3.84
C VAL A 141 -17.89 7.76 3.56
N ASP A 142 -17.41 7.96 2.36
CA ASP A 142 -16.88 9.25 1.89
C ASP A 142 -17.19 9.43 0.39
N VAL A 143 -17.14 10.70 -0.07
CA VAL A 143 -17.38 11.06 -1.46
C VAL A 143 -16.17 11.81 -2.01
N LYS A 144 -15.61 11.26 -3.09
CA LYS A 144 -14.48 11.84 -3.80
C LYS A 144 -14.94 12.41 -5.15
N TYR A 145 -14.46 13.61 -5.47
CA TYR A 145 -14.61 14.18 -6.81
C TYR A 145 -13.72 13.43 -7.80
N LEU A 146 -14.30 13.03 -8.93
CA LEU A 146 -13.55 12.47 -10.04
C LEU A 146 -13.18 13.56 -11.06
N PRO A 147 -12.11 13.37 -11.85
CA PRO A 147 -11.85 14.25 -12.98
C PRO A 147 -13.01 14.13 -13.98
N GLN A 148 -13.36 15.24 -14.61
CA GLN A 148 -14.33 15.24 -15.72
C GLN A 148 -13.68 14.65 -16.97
N MET A 149 -14.36 13.69 -17.58
CA MET A 149 -13.86 13.08 -18.81
C MET A 149 -14.33 13.88 -20.05
N PRO A 150 -13.58 13.78 -21.17
CA PRO A 150 -13.92 14.55 -22.39
C PRO A 150 -15.29 14.23 -22.98
N ASP A 151 -15.84 13.06 -22.71
CA ASP A 151 -17.14 12.56 -23.15
C ASP A 151 -18.28 12.77 -22.13
N GLU A 152 -18.01 13.53 -21.05
CA GLU A 152 -18.99 13.79 -19.99
C GLU A 152 -19.33 15.29 -19.91
N ASP A 153 -20.62 15.60 -19.78
CA ASP A 153 -21.13 16.96 -19.65
C ASP A 153 -20.82 17.57 -18.26
N SER A 154 -20.64 16.72 -17.26
CA SER A 154 -20.39 17.13 -15.87
C SER A 154 -19.48 16.16 -15.15
N ARG A 155 -18.83 16.67 -14.08
CA ARG A 155 -17.99 15.88 -13.19
C ARG A 155 -18.82 14.84 -12.43
N GLN A 156 -18.28 13.62 -12.29
CA GLN A 156 -18.88 12.56 -11.50
C GLN A 156 -18.25 12.46 -10.10
N TYR A 157 -18.88 11.66 -9.25
CA TYR A 157 -18.53 11.49 -7.84
C TYR A 157 -18.37 10.02 -7.50
N LEU A 158 -17.23 9.68 -6.90
CA LEU A 158 -16.97 8.35 -6.36
C LEU A 158 -17.46 8.30 -4.92
N PHE A 159 -18.54 7.56 -4.69
CA PHE A 159 -18.97 7.17 -3.35
C PHE A 159 -18.18 5.92 -2.95
N ALA A 160 -17.47 5.99 -1.83
CA ALA A 160 -16.65 4.90 -1.33
C ALA A 160 -17.06 4.54 0.10
N ALA A 161 -17.17 3.26 0.37
CA ALA A 161 -17.40 2.70 1.70
C ALA A 161 -16.27 1.72 2.04
N ILE A 162 -15.72 1.78 3.25
CA ILE A 162 -14.70 0.87 3.72
C ILE A 162 -15.07 0.32 5.11
N ASP A 163 -15.08 -0.99 5.25
CA ASP A 163 -15.25 -1.63 6.55
C ASP A 163 -13.98 -1.49 7.40
N ARG A 164 -14.17 -1.14 8.65
CA ARG A 164 -13.08 -0.83 9.57
C ARG A 164 -12.26 -2.05 9.97
N ALA A 165 -12.88 -3.19 10.14
CA ALA A 165 -12.23 -4.43 10.56
C ALA A 165 -11.50 -5.10 9.40
N SER A 166 -12.21 -5.35 8.31
CA SER A 166 -11.72 -6.14 7.19
C SER A 166 -11.05 -5.34 6.07
N ARG A 167 -11.20 -4.01 6.07
CA ARG A 167 -10.78 -3.13 4.96
C ARG A 167 -11.51 -3.41 3.65
N TRP A 168 -12.57 -4.21 3.67
CA TRP A 168 -13.39 -4.45 2.50
C TRP A 168 -14.00 -3.14 1.99
N VAL A 169 -13.97 -2.95 0.69
CA VAL A 169 -14.38 -1.70 0.04
C VAL A 169 -15.53 -1.95 -0.93
N TYR A 170 -16.47 -1.01 -0.94
CA TYR A 170 -17.52 -0.90 -1.94
C TYR A 170 -17.52 0.50 -2.53
N VAL A 171 -17.63 0.62 -3.84
CA VAL A 171 -17.65 1.91 -4.53
C VAL A 171 -18.75 1.99 -5.57
N GLU A 172 -19.23 3.21 -5.82
CA GLU A 172 -20.08 3.54 -6.96
C GLU A 172 -19.70 4.91 -7.51
N ILE A 173 -19.82 5.07 -8.81
CA ILE A 173 -19.69 6.36 -9.48
C ILE A 173 -21.07 6.89 -9.77
N LEU A 174 -21.36 8.09 -9.27
CA LEU A 174 -22.68 8.70 -9.34
C LEU A 174 -22.58 10.13 -9.93
N PRO A 175 -23.61 10.59 -10.67
CA PRO A 175 -23.55 11.88 -11.35
C PRO A 175 -23.65 13.08 -10.41
N THR A 176 -24.22 12.90 -9.22
CA THR A 176 -24.33 13.98 -8.23
C THR A 176 -24.11 13.45 -6.81
N LYS A 177 -23.65 14.33 -5.92
CA LYS A 177 -23.56 14.06 -4.49
C LYS A 177 -24.78 14.65 -3.75
N SER A 178 -25.96 14.11 -4.03
CA SER A 178 -27.22 14.48 -3.39
C SER A 178 -27.58 13.51 -2.25
N ALA A 179 -28.48 13.92 -1.37
CA ALA A 179 -29.04 13.09 -0.31
C ALA A 179 -29.72 11.82 -0.87
N ASP A 180 -30.39 11.93 -2.01
CA ASP A 180 -31.05 10.80 -2.68
C ASP A 180 -30.04 9.78 -3.19
N HIS A 181 -28.97 10.25 -3.84
CA HIS A 181 -27.89 9.38 -4.30
C HIS A 181 -27.14 8.72 -3.14
N ALA A 182 -26.86 9.45 -2.07
CA ALA A 182 -26.22 8.88 -0.87
C ALA A 182 -27.12 7.82 -0.22
N SER A 183 -28.42 8.07 -0.13
CA SER A 183 -29.40 7.12 0.43
C SER A 183 -29.56 5.88 -0.45
N ALA A 184 -29.58 6.05 -1.77
CA ALA A 184 -29.62 4.95 -2.72
C ALA A 184 -28.32 4.11 -2.70
N PHE A 185 -27.16 4.77 -2.61
CA PHE A 185 -25.87 4.13 -2.41
C PHE A 185 -25.85 3.27 -1.14
N LEU A 186 -26.32 3.80 0.01
CA LEU A 186 -26.37 3.04 1.26
C LEU A 186 -27.23 1.78 1.14
N LYS A 187 -28.40 1.85 0.48
CA LYS A 187 -29.26 0.68 0.25
C LYS A 187 -28.53 -0.40 -0.58
N ARG A 188 -27.79 -0.01 -1.61
CA ARG A 188 -27.02 -0.94 -2.44
C ARG A 188 -25.80 -1.48 -1.69
N LEU A 189 -25.12 -0.65 -0.90
CA LEU A 189 -24.03 -1.06 -0.02
C LEU A 189 -24.50 -2.15 0.98
N ILE A 190 -25.65 -1.95 1.65
CA ILE A 190 -26.24 -2.94 2.57
C ILE A 190 -26.48 -4.27 1.85
N LYS A 191 -27.01 -4.21 0.63
CA LYS A 191 -27.24 -5.42 -0.18
C LYS A 191 -25.93 -6.08 -0.65
N ALA A 192 -24.87 -5.31 -0.93
CA ALA A 192 -23.59 -5.80 -1.44
C ALA A 192 -22.71 -6.38 -0.32
N ALA A 193 -22.71 -5.78 0.85
CA ALA A 193 -21.89 -6.19 1.98
C ALA A 193 -22.15 -7.67 2.36
N PRO A 194 -21.11 -8.48 2.56
CA PRO A 194 -21.29 -9.87 3.01
C PRO A 194 -21.60 -9.97 4.51
N PHE A 195 -21.44 -8.89 5.27
CA PHE A 195 -21.66 -8.80 6.71
C PHE A 195 -22.78 -7.80 7.05
N THR A 196 -23.34 -7.91 8.24
CA THR A 196 -24.35 -6.97 8.75
C THR A 196 -23.70 -5.65 9.12
N ILE A 197 -24.13 -4.55 8.47
CA ILE A 197 -23.67 -3.21 8.82
C ILE A 197 -24.42 -2.73 10.06
N THR A 198 -23.68 -2.45 11.13
CA THR A 198 -24.23 -1.95 12.41
C THR A 198 -24.01 -0.46 12.61
N THR A 199 -22.93 0.06 12.03
CA THR A 199 -22.57 1.47 12.18
C THR A 199 -22.04 2.03 10.85
N VAL A 200 -22.49 3.21 10.48
CA VAL A 200 -21.94 3.99 9.38
C VAL A 200 -21.39 5.30 9.91
N LEU A 201 -20.15 5.62 9.55
CA LEU A 201 -19.50 6.88 9.85
C LEU A 201 -19.32 7.68 8.56
N THR A 202 -19.85 8.92 8.56
CA THR A 202 -19.70 9.87 7.44
C THR A 202 -19.08 11.17 7.92
N ASP A 203 -18.65 12.00 6.99
CA ASP A 203 -18.44 13.41 7.26
C ASP A 203 -19.77 14.18 7.46
N ASN A 204 -19.68 15.51 7.61
CA ASN A 204 -20.86 16.36 7.80
C ASN A 204 -21.37 16.92 6.45
N GLY A 205 -21.09 16.26 5.33
CA GLY A 205 -21.57 16.67 4.02
C GLY A 205 -23.10 16.73 3.93
N LYS A 206 -23.61 17.65 3.13
CA LYS A 206 -25.08 17.81 2.92
C LYS A 206 -25.75 16.58 2.32
N GLU A 207 -24.99 15.73 1.68
CA GLU A 207 -25.40 14.42 1.16
C GLU A 207 -25.71 13.40 2.27
N PHE A 208 -25.12 13.57 3.46
CA PHE A 208 -25.26 12.64 4.58
C PHE A 208 -26.02 13.22 5.77
N SER A 209 -26.05 14.55 5.91
CA SER A 209 -26.56 15.19 7.13
C SER A 209 -27.15 16.56 6.84
N ASP A 210 -28.12 16.96 7.64
CA ASP A 210 -28.69 18.30 7.68
C ASP A 210 -28.05 19.21 8.75
N ARG A 211 -26.86 18.83 9.25
CA ARG A 211 -26.11 19.58 10.26
C ARG A 211 -25.76 21.00 9.80
N PHE A 212 -25.37 21.16 8.53
CA PHE A 212 -25.10 22.47 7.96
C PHE A 212 -26.30 22.94 7.15
N CYS A 213 -26.90 24.06 7.56
CA CYS A 213 -28.02 24.71 6.88
C CYS A 213 -27.66 26.15 6.48
N ALA A 214 -28.52 26.81 5.74
CA ALA A 214 -28.31 28.18 5.27
C ALA A 214 -28.08 29.19 6.43
N THR A 215 -28.61 28.89 7.60
CA THR A 215 -28.51 29.74 8.80
C THR A 215 -27.31 29.36 9.71
N GLY A 216 -26.48 28.41 9.29
CA GLY A 216 -25.29 27.99 10.05
C GLY A 216 -25.28 26.50 10.42
N GLN A 217 -24.62 26.16 11.52
CA GLN A 217 -24.50 24.80 12.02
C GLN A 217 -25.57 24.53 13.09
N ARG A 218 -26.22 23.38 13.01
CA ARG A 218 -27.21 22.89 13.99
C ARG A 218 -26.93 21.45 14.37
N GLU A 219 -27.57 20.95 15.43
CA GLU A 219 -27.59 19.52 15.73
C GLU A 219 -28.37 18.79 14.62
N PRO A 220 -27.88 17.61 14.15
CA PRO A 220 -28.57 16.80 13.16
C PRO A 220 -29.97 16.42 13.63
N THR A 221 -30.97 16.57 12.76
CA THR A 221 -32.37 16.30 13.14
C THR A 221 -32.71 14.82 13.16
N GLY A 222 -31.90 13.94 12.58
CA GLY A 222 -32.19 12.52 12.36
C GLY A 222 -33.28 12.27 11.29
N ARG A 223 -33.76 13.33 10.64
CA ARG A 223 -34.78 13.24 9.57
C ARG A 223 -34.23 13.31 8.15
N HIS A 224 -32.90 13.41 8.03
CA HIS A 224 -32.25 13.40 6.74
C HIS A 224 -32.50 12.06 6.02
N ALA A 225 -32.62 12.06 4.68
CA ALA A 225 -32.92 10.86 3.91
C ALA A 225 -31.95 9.70 4.17
N PHE A 226 -30.68 10.03 4.41
CA PHE A 226 -29.65 9.05 4.77
C PHE A 226 -29.91 8.46 6.16
N ASP A 227 -30.26 9.30 7.15
CA ASP A 227 -30.63 8.84 8.52
C ASP A 227 -31.84 7.93 8.52
N GLN A 228 -32.83 8.23 7.68
CA GLN A 228 -34.02 7.39 7.55
C GLN A 228 -33.70 6.00 7.00
N VAL A 229 -32.74 5.88 6.06
CA VAL A 229 -32.27 4.57 5.58
C VAL A 229 -31.55 3.85 6.70
N CYS A 230 -30.65 4.52 7.43
CA CYS A 230 -29.96 3.94 8.57
C CYS A 230 -30.96 3.40 9.62
N SER A 231 -31.95 4.21 10.00
CA SER A 231 -32.97 3.82 10.98
C SER A 231 -33.80 2.60 10.56
N ARG A 232 -34.17 2.51 9.27
CA ARG A 232 -34.94 1.36 8.74
C ARG A 232 -34.17 0.03 8.76
N HIS A 233 -32.87 0.09 8.83
CA HIS A 233 -31.97 -1.07 8.83
C HIS A 233 -31.24 -1.26 10.17
N ASP A 234 -31.66 -0.60 11.23
CA ASP A 234 -31.05 -0.64 12.56
C ASP A 234 -29.56 -0.27 12.56
N ILE A 235 -29.17 0.65 11.66
CA ILE A 235 -27.80 1.13 11.51
C ILE A 235 -27.61 2.41 12.31
N THR A 236 -26.62 2.45 13.19
CA THR A 236 -26.21 3.67 13.88
C THR A 236 -25.46 4.59 12.94
N HIS A 237 -26.05 5.73 12.56
CA HIS A 237 -25.32 6.76 11.82
C HIS A 237 -24.50 7.64 12.76
N ARG A 238 -23.20 7.76 12.50
CA ARG A 238 -22.26 8.62 13.23
C ARG A 238 -21.67 9.66 12.31
N LEU A 239 -21.60 10.89 12.78
CA LEU A 239 -20.94 11.99 12.10
C LEU A 239 -19.56 12.22 12.71
N ILE A 240 -18.57 12.53 11.88
CA ILE A 240 -17.23 12.93 12.32
C ILE A 240 -17.34 14.24 13.08
N LYS A 241 -16.75 14.30 14.29
CA LYS A 241 -16.69 15.55 15.05
C LYS A 241 -15.94 16.61 14.24
N PRO A 242 -16.46 17.84 14.14
CA PRO A 242 -15.76 18.93 13.49
C PRO A 242 -14.34 19.09 14.04
N ARG A 243 -13.35 19.34 13.17
CA ARG A 243 -11.93 19.50 13.51
C ARG A 243 -11.22 18.26 14.09
N HIS A 244 -11.77 17.05 13.90
CA HIS A 244 -11.12 15.78 14.25
C HIS A 244 -10.90 14.89 13.01
N PRO A 245 -10.01 15.24 12.07
CA PRO A 245 -9.80 14.50 10.83
C PRO A 245 -9.22 13.08 11.06
N GLN A 246 -8.61 12.83 12.22
CA GLN A 246 -7.96 11.55 12.55
C GLN A 246 -8.90 10.33 12.52
N THR A 247 -10.22 10.54 12.55
CA THR A 247 -11.21 9.46 12.58
C THR A 247 -11.44 8.85 11.18
N ASN A 248 -11.05 9.55 10.10
CA ASN A 248 -11.34 9.16 8.71
C ASN A 248 -10.11 8.60 7.94
N GLY A 249 -8.97 8.48 8.61
CA GLY A 249 -7.68 8.14 7.96
C GLY A 249 -7.63 6.82 7.19
N MET A 250 -8.64 5.94 7.34
CA MET A 250 -8.71 4.70 6.56
C MET A 250 -9.28 4.93 5.17
N ILE A 251 -10.42 5.62 5.09
CA ILE A 251 -11.04 5.93 3.81
C ILE A 251 -10.22 6.98 3.06
N GLU A 252 -9.58 7.91 3.77
CA GLU A 252 -8.62 8.86 3.19
C GLU A 252 -7.44 8.13 2.53
N ARG A 253 -6.90 7.11 3.18
CA ARG A 253 -5.83 6.28 2.60
C ARG A 253 -6.30 5.51 1.38
N PHE A 254 -7.50 4.95 1.40
CA PHE A 254 -8.11 4.33 0.23
C PHE A 254 -8.32 5.35 -0.89
N ASN A 255 -8.88 6.53 -0.59
CA ASN A 255 -9.05 7.62 -1.53
C ASN A 255 -7.71 8.13 -2.09
N GLY A 256 -6.63 8.07 -1.31
CA GLY A 256 -5.26 8.30 -1.77
C GLY A 256 -4.83 7.31 -2.85
N ARG A 257 -5.08 6.02 -2.66
CA ARG A 257 -4.82 4.98 -3.67
C ARG A 257 -5.64 5.20 -4.95
N ILE A 258 -6.91 5.58 -4.83
CA ILE A 258 -7.72 5.97 -6.00
C ILE A 258 -7.09 7.18 -6.70
N SER A 259 -6.60 8.19 -5.94
CA SER A 259 -5.91 9.34 -6.53
C SER A 259 -4.65 8.92 -7.30
N GLU A 260 -3.91 7.94 -6.82
CA GLU A 260 -2.74 7.38 -7.52
C GLU A 260 -3.15 6.71 -8.83
N VAL A 261 -4.22 5.91 -8.84
CA VAL A 261 -4.77 5.31 -10.08
C VAL A 261 -5.19 6.40 -11.06
N LEU A 262 -5.88 7.44 -10.58
CA LEU A 262 -6.32 8.57 -11.41
C LEU A 262 -5.14 9.36 -11.99
N ALA A 263 -4.06 9.54 -11.23
CA ALA A 263 -2.88 10.29 -11.65
C ALA A 263 -1.99 9.52 -12.63
N THR A 264 -2.02 8.19 -12.58
CA THR A 264 -1.12 7.33 -13.37
C THR A 264 -1.78 6.77 -14.64
N THR A 265 -3.11 6.87 -14.76
CA THR A 265 -3.84 6.33 -15.91
C THR A 265 -4.37 7.46 -16.79
N ARG A 266 -4.14 7.36 -18.10
CA ARG A 266 -4.78 8.24 -19.09
C ARG A 266 -6.12 7.64 -19.49
N PHE A 267 -7.19 8.21 -18.99
CA PHE A 267 -8.55 7.78 -19.34
C PHE A 267 -8.97 8.35 -20.69
N ARG A 268 -9.68 7.54 -21.46
CA ARG A 268 -10.20 7.91 -22.79
C ARG A 268 -11.65 8.33 -22.74
N SER A 269 -12.40 7.83 -21.74
CA SER A 269 -13.84 8.05 -21.57
C SER A 269 -14.26 7.83 -20.12
N GLY A 270 -15.46 8.27 -19.75
CA GLY A 270 -16.09 7.97 -18.47
C GLY A 270 -16.28 6.48 -18.24
N GLU A 271 -16.63 5.72 -19.27
CA GLU A 271 -16.74 4.25 -19.21
C GLU A 271 -15.38 3.61 -18.88
N HIS A 272 -14.29 4.03 -19.55
CA HIS A 272 -12.95 3.54 -19.26
C HIS A 272 -12.52 3.85 -17.81
N LEU A 273 -12.86 5.02 -17.31
CA LEU A 273 -12.64 5.40 -15.90
C LEU A 273 -13.41 4.48 -14.96
N HIS A 274 -14.70 4.26 -15.21
CA HIS A 274 -15.58 3.40 -14.43
C HIS A 274 -15.05 1.96 -14.36
N ASP A 275 -14.71 1.39 -15.50
CA ASP A 275 -14.19 0.02 -15.60
C ASP A 275 -12.87 -0.13 -14.87
N THR A 276 -11.97 0.83 -15.04
CA THR A 276 -10.66 0.81 -14.36
C THR A 276 -10.82 0.84 -12.84
N LEU A 277 -11.65 1.74 -12.32
CA LEU A 277 -11.90 1.81 -10.87
C LEU A 277 -12.62 0.56 -10.35
N THR A 278 -13.56 0.01 -11.10
CA THR A 278 -14.26 -1.23 -10.74
C THR A 278 -13.29 -2.42 -10.67
N ARG A 279 -12.42 -2.57 -11.67
CA ARG A 279 -11.36 -3.61 -11.68
C ARG A 279 -10.38 -3.42 -10.53
N TYR A 280 -9.95 -2.18 -10.28
CA TYR A 280 -9.06 -1.88 -9.16
C TYR A 280 -9.68 -2.28 -7.81
N VAL A 281 -10.96 -1.97 -7.58
CA VAL A 281 -11.65 -2.33 -6.32
C VAL A 281 -11.80 -3.86 -6.18
N LYS A 282 -12.07 -4.57 -7.28
CA LYS A 282 -12.06 -6.04 -7.27
C LYS A 282 -10.68 -6.58 -6.88
N LEU A 283 -9.62 -6.08 -7.53
CA LEU A 283 -8.23 -6.44 -7.21
C LEU A 283 -7.89 -6.11 -5.74
N TYR A 284 -8.27 -4.91 -5.27
CA TYR A 284 -8.06 -4.48 -3.89
C TYR A 284 -8.70 -5.45 -2.88
N ASN A 285 -9.96 -5.79 -3.08
CA ASN A 285 -10.67 -6.67 -2.16
C ASN A 285 -10.17 -8.11 -2.19
N GLN A 286 -9.82 -8.63 -3.37
CA GLN A 286 -9.51 -10.05 -3.56
C GLN A 286 -8.03 -10.37 -3.33
N HIS A 287 -7.12 -9.50 -3.77
CA HIS A 287 -5.71 -9.85 -3.90
C HIS A 287 -4.75 -8.92 -3.16
N ILE A 288 -5.07 -7.62 -2.97
CA ILE A 288 -4.11 -6.69 -2.38
C ILE A 288 -4.01 -6.87 -0.86
N PRO A 289 -2.87 -7.36 -0.33
CA PRO A 289 -2.70 -7.56 1.10
C PRO A 289 -2.61 -6.23 1.84
N GLN A 290 -3.30 -6.13 2.96
CA GLN A 290 -3.31 -4.93 3.79
C GLN A 290 -2.39 -5.12 5.01
N ARG A 291 -1.44 -4.21 5.20
CA ARG A 291 -0.54 -4.26 6.35
C ARG A 291 -1.29 -4.28 7.69
N ALA A 292 -2.40 -3.55 7.78
CA ALA A 292 -3.25 -3.52 8.96
C ALA A 292 -3.97 -4.86 9.23
N LEU A 293 -4.07 -5.75 8.25
CA LEU A 293 -4.65 -7.08 8.33
C LEU A 293 -3.58 -8.18 8.39
N LYS A 294 -2.36 -7.87 8.84
CA LYS A 294 -1.24 -8.82 8.88
C LYS A 294 -0.90 -9.40 7.50
N HIS A 295 -0.99 -8.56 6.47
CA HIS A 295 -0.66 -8.90 5.07
C HIS A 295 -1.60 -9.93 4.41
N VAL A 296 -2.86 -10.00 4.83
CA VAL A 296 -3.90 -10.71 4.08
C VAL A 296 -4.80 -9.73 3.32
N SER A 297 -5.48 -10.20 2.27
CA SER A 297 -6.44 -9.38 1.53
C SER A 297 -7.73 -9.16 2.34
N PRO A 298 -8.54 -8.14 2.02
CA PRO A 298 -9.83 -7.92 2.66
C PRO A 298 -10.75 -9.15 2.65
N ILE A 299 -10.81 -9.87 1.54
CA ILE A 299 -11.66 -11.06 1.43
C ILE A 299 -11.14 -12.22 2.30
N GLU A 300 -9.82 -12.41 2.38
CA GLU A 300 -9.25 -13.42 3.26
C GLU A 300 -9.49 -13.07 4.75
N CYS A 301 -9.41 -11.81 5.11
CA CYS A 301 -9.79 -11.34 6.45
C CYS A 301 -11.26 -11.64 6.75
N LEU A 302 -12.19 -11.36 5.81
CA LEU A 302 -13.60 -11.68 5.98
C LEU A 302 -13.86 -13.18 6.11
N LYS A 303 -13.10 -14.03 5.40
CA LYS A 303 -13.22 -15.50 5.56
C LYS A 303 -12.75 -15.96 6.93
N ILE A 304 -11.71 -15.33 7.50
CA ILE A 304 -11.26 -15.62 8.87
C ILE A 304 -12.38 -15.26 9.85
N TRP A 305 -12.92 -14.05 9.76
CA TRP A 305 -14.04 -13.61 10.56
C TRP A 305 -15.29 -14.50 10.43
N TYR A 306 -15.62 -14.94 9.21
CA TYR A 306 -16.75 -15.82 8.96
C TYR A 306 -16.62 -17.19 9.63
N ARG A 307 -15.39 -17.71 9.76
CA ARG A 307 -15.14 -18.98 10.48
C ARG A 307 -15.31 -18.82 12.00
N GLU A 308 -14.88 -17.67 12.53
CA GLU A 308 -14.90 -17.37 13.96
C GLU A 308 -16.27 -16.86 14.43
N ARG A 309 -16.91 -16.02 13.65
CA ARG A 309 -18.13 -15.28 13.99
C ARG A 309 -19.12 -15.26 12.78
N PRO A 310 -19.68 -16.40 12.39
CA PRO A 310 -20.57 -16.50 11.21
C PRO A 310 -21.85 -15.67 11.37
N GLU A 311 -22.30 -15.40 12.59
CA GLU A 311 -23.50 -14.62 12.89
C GLU A 311 -23.41 -13.14 12.47
N LEU A 312 -22.22 -12.63 12.23
CA LEU A 312 -22.00 -11.27 11.73
C LEU A 312 -22.27 -11.14 10.23
N PHE A 313 -22.49 -12.26 9.54
CA PHE A 313 -22.51 -12.29 8.09
C PHE A 313 -23.90 -12.63 7.53
N ASN A 314 -24.27 -11.91 6.48
CA ASN A 314 -25.48 -12.14 5.69
C ASN A 314 -25.22 -13.13 4.54
N LYS A 315 -23.95 -13.24 4.12
CA LYS A 315 -23.49 -14.08 3.00
C LYS A 315 -22.12 -14.66 3.30
N ARG A 316 -21.86 -15.85 2.80
CA ARG A 316 -20.52 -16.45 2.88
C ARG A 316 -19.55 -15.67 2.00
N PRO A 317 -18.42 -15.14 2.55
CA PRO A 317 -17.37 -14.55 1.73
C PRO A 317 -16.70 -15.59 0.84
N TYR A 318 -16.49 -15.27 -0.43
CA TYR A 318 -15.83 -16.15 -1.39
C TYR A 318 -14.88 -15.35 -2.29
N ASN A 319 -13.87 -16.05 -2.82
CA ASN A 319 -13.05 -15.46 -3.86
C ASN A 319 -13.84 -15.43 -5.16
N LEU A 320 -13.85 -14.28 -5.82
CA LEU A 320 -14.31 -14.24 -7.20
C LEU A 320 -13.33 -15.07 -8.05
N PRO A 321 -13.82 -15.86 -9.03
CA PRO A 321 -12.94 -16.46 -10.01
C PRO A 321 -12.06 -15.38 -10.64
N GLY A 322 -10.80 -15.72 -10.96
CA GLY A 322 -9.80 -14.79 -11.44
C GLY A 322 -10.36 -13.84 -12.51
N LEU A 323 -9.76 -12.67 -12.60
CA LEU A 323 -10.10 -11.72 -13.66
C LEU A 323 -9.75 -12.40 -14.99
N ASP A 324 -10.71 -13.13 -15.56
CA ASP A 324 -10.64 -13.50 -16.96
C ASP A 324 -10.55 -12.20 -17.77
N MET A 325 -9.38 -12.00 -18.36
CA MET A 325 -9.07 -10.87 -19.22
C MET A 325 -9.80 -11.00 -20.55
#